data_fc57d899e442308ed54b298922e52bc6
#
_entry.id   fc57d899e442308ed54b298922e52bc6
#
_cell.length_a   1.000
_cell.length_b   1.000
_cell.length_c   1.000
_cell.angle_alpha   90.00
_cell.angle_beta   90.00
_cell.angle_gamma   90.00
#
_symmetry.space_group_name_H-M   'P 1'
#
loop_
_entity.id
_entity.type
_entity.pdbx_description
1 polymer ?
#
loop_
_entity_poly.entity_id
_entity_poly.type
_entity_poly.pdbx_seq_one_letter_code
_entity_poly.pdbx_strand_id
1 'polypeptide(L)'
;MNIEYMDTFKYFSSLHPNIINGTVLDYGSNYGNFLASAGNKFKQENYTGIDVDFDAIQSGKEQFPNAEFIHYNSFNHMYNPNGIENLDIPVTKTYDTIISYSVFTHTSEEDFLNRLEQLCKLVAPGGKILFTFCDPDNPIIVNFFTQKRIRMFGRCDNILTSTKLYLVDADIKSIPDVNKMLITFYNREYLKSILSKYDVSIHNAPLDCLNCFQNCVILKKPYINVL
;
A
#
# COMPACT_ATOMS: atom_id res chain seq x y z
N MET A 1 -4.85 20.17 -15.49
CA MET A 1 -5.68 19.17 -14.77
C MET A 1 -5.27 19.27 -13.31
N ASN A 2 -6.16 19.66 -12.39
CA ASN A 2 -5.81 19.67 -10.97
C ASN A 2 -5.77 18.21 -10.50
N ILE A 3 -4.57 17.69 -10.27
CA ILE A 3 -4.39 16.36 -9.65
C ILE A 3 -4.75 16.53 -8.18
N GLU A 4 -5.83 15.90 -7.76
CA GLU A 4 -6.24 15.87 -6.37
C GLU A 4 -5.36 14.84 -5.64
N TYR A 5 -4.28 15.30 -5.02
CA TYR A 5 -3.36 14.45 -4.28
C TYR A 5 -4.03 13.87 -3.04
N MET A 6 -3.87 12.57 -2.85
CA MET A 6 -4.25 11.93 -1.60
C MET A 6 -3.29 12.36 -0.49
N ASP A 7 -3.80 12.76 0.67
CA ASP A 7 -2.98 13.28 1.78
C ASP A 7 -2.29 12.13 2.55
N THR A 8 -1.42 11.40 1.84
CA THR A 8 -0.74 10.20 2.38
C THR A 8 0.25 10.53 3.50
N PHE A 9 0.91 11.69 3.44
CA PHE A 9 1.76 12.14 4.56
C PHE A 9 0.95 12.38 5.82
N LYS A 10 -0.16 13.12 5.72
CA LYS A 10 -1.06 13.36 6.85
C LYS A 10 -1.62 12.06 7.39
N TYR A 11 -2.03 11.15 6.49
CA TYR A 11 -2.54 9.84 6.89
C TYR A 11 -1.57 9.11 7.82
N PHE A 12 -0.34 8.86 7.35
CA PHE A 12 0.63 8.12 8.16
C PHE A 12 1.10 8.90 9.39
N SER A 13 1.37 10.20 9.27
CA SER A 13 1.85 11.02 10.39
C SER A 13 0.84 11.18 11.53
N SER A 14 -0.47 11.02 11.26
CA SER A 14 -1.52 11.08 12.28
C SER A 14 -1.65 9.79 13.11
N LEU A 15 -1.07 8.67 12.66
CA LEU A 15 -1.10 7.42 13.41
C LEU A 15 -0.29 7.47 14.71
N HIS A 16 0.85 8.13 14.67
CA HIS A 16 1.71 8.32 15.84
C HIS A 16 2.73 9.45 15.58
N PRO A 17 3.05 10.31 16.57
CA PRO A 17 4.14 11.29 16.45
C PRO A 17 5.46 10.65 16.01
N ASN A 18 6.12 11.26 15.03
CA ASN A 18 7.40 10.80 14.47
C ASN A 18 7.36 9.38 13.85
N ILE A 19 6.19 8.91 13.42
CA ILE A 19 6.09 7.59 12.76
C ILE A 19 6.87 7.58 11.45
N ILE A 20 6.90 8.69 10.73
CA ILE A 20 7.72 8.91 9.54
C ILE A 20 9.03 9.55 10.00
N ASN A 21 10.12 8.87 9.82
CA ASN A 21 11.46 9.36 10.18
C ASN A 21 12.53 8.80 9.23
N GLY A 22 13.67 9.50 9.14
CA GLY A 22 14.81 9.08 8.33
C GLY A 22 14.52 9.01 6.84
N THR A 23 15.08 7.98 6.20
CA THR A 23 14.89 7.68 4.78
C THR A 23 13.58 6.93 4.56
N VAL A 24 12.86 7.29 3.49
CA VAL A 24 11.56 6.70 3.15
C VAL A 24 11.61 6.03 1.78
N LEU A 25 11.14 4.79 1.71
CA LEU A 25 10.73 4.13 0.48
C LEU A 25 9.20 4.15 0.40
N ASP A 26 8.67 4.74 -0.67
CA ASP A 26 7.24 4.75 -0.99
C ASP A 26 6.95 3.71 -2.08
N TYR A 27 6.40 2.57 -1.67
CA TYR A 27 6.04 1.48 -2.56
C TYR A 27 4.61 1.68 -3.09
N GLY A 28 4.51 1.99 -4.37
CA GLY A 28 3.28 2.48 -5.02
C GLY A 28 3.14 3.99 -4.86
N SER A 29 4.20 4.72 -5.20
CA SER A 29 4.34 6.16 -4.95
C SER A 29 3.41 7.03 -5.79
N ASN A 30 2.85 6.47 -6.87
CA ASN A 30 2.09 7.24 -7.86
C ASN A 30 2.92 8.46 -8.32
N TYR A 31 2.31 9.63 -8.48
CA TYR A 31 2.95 10.90 -8.85
C TYR A 31 3.77 11.55 -7.71
N GLY A 32 4.07 10.83 -6.62
CA GLY A 32 4.70 11.36 -5.42
C GLY A 32 3.69 11.98 -4.44
N ASN A 33 2.54 11.35 -4.27
CA ASN A 33 1.47 11.81 -3.38
C ASN A 33 1.96 12.10 -1.95
N PHE A 34 2.87 11.29 -1.44
CA PHE A 34 3.47 11.51 -0.13
C PHE A 34 4.22 12.84 -0.06
N LEU A 35 5.11 13.12 -1.03
CA LEU A 35 5.89 14.37 -1.07
C LEU A 35 4.99 15.58 -1.28
N ALA A 36 3.98 15.47 -2.17
CA ALA A 36 3.03 16.54 -2.42
C ALA A 36 2.28 16.95 -1.14
N SER A 37 1.86 15.96 -0.35
CA SER A 37 1.15 16.20 0.91
C SER A 37 2.07 16.58 2.07
N ALA A 38 3.33 16.17 2.05
CA ALA A 38 4.31 16.53 3.06
C ALA A 38 4.79 18.00 2.92
N GLY A 39 4.91 18.48 1.69
CA GLY A 39 5.48 19.80 1.41
C GLY A 39 6.87 19.96 2.05
N ASN A 40 7.10 21.06 2.74
CA ASN A 40 8.37 21.35 3.41
C ASN A 40 8.61 20.55 4.72
N LYS A 41 7.66 19.71 5.14
CA LYS A 41 7.78 18.89 6.36
C LYS A 41 8.68 17.67 6.16
N PHE A 42 8.96 17.30 4.91
CA PHE A 42 9.82 16.18 4.58
C PHE A 42 10.83 16.57 3.49
N LYS A 43 12.09 16.12 3.65
CA LYS A 43 13.17 16.42 2.69
C LYS A 43 13.11 15.44 1.51
N GLN A 44 13.06 15.98 0.29
CA GLN A 44 12.99 15.17 -0.94
C GLN A 44 14.19 14.21 -1.07
N GLU A 45 15.38 14.61 -0.64
CA GLU A 45 16.61 13.80 -0.72
C GLU A 45 16.54 12.51 0.10
N ASN A 46 15.63 12.45 1.06
CA ASN A 46 15.39 11.27 1.89
C ASN A 46 14.31 10.34 1.34
N TYR A 47 13.78 10.63 0.14
CA TYR A 47 12.66 9.90 -0.44
C TYR A 47 13.08 9.11 -1.67
N THR A 48 12.58 7.89 -1.75
CA THR A 48 12.58 7.07 -2.97
C THR A 48 11.16 6.59 -3.22
N GLY A 49 10.59 6.96 -4.35
CA GLY A 49 9.31 6.45 -4.83
C GLY A 49 9.51 5.36 -5.87
N ILE A 50 8.76 4.26 -5.77
CA ILE A 50 8.69 3.24 -6.81
C ILE A 50 7.24 2.98 -7.19
N ASP A 51 6.96 2.87 -8.48
CA ASP A 51 5.63 2.56 -8.99
C ASP A 51 5.71 1.76 -10.28
N VAL A 52 4.66 1.00 -10.57
CA VAL A 52 4.51 0.26 -11.83
C VAL A 52 4.01 1.15 -12.97
N ASP A 53 3.43 2.30 -12.66
CA ASP A 53 2.95 3.28 -13.64
C ASP A 53 4.11 4.18 -14.10
N PHE A 54 4.50 4.01 -15.36
CA PHE A 54 5.60 4.76 -15.97
C PHE A 54 5.33 6.28 -16.01
N ASP A 55 4.11 6.69 -16.38
CA ASP A 55 3.76 8.11 -16.53
C ASP A 55 3.71 8.80 -15.17
N ALA A 56 3.23 8.10 -14.15
CA ALA A 56 3.27 8.58 -12.77
C ALA A 56 4.71 8.83 -12.30
N ILE A 57 5.62 7.90 -12.56
CA ILE A 57 7.04 8.05 -12.22
C ILE A 57 7.70 9.22 -12.96
N GLN A 58 7.41 9.43 -14.26
CA GLN A 58 7.96 10.57 -14.99
C GLN A 58 7.47 11.90 -14.39
N SER A 59 6.17 12.00 -14.11
CA SER A 59 5.59 13.19 -13.47
C SER A 59 6.19 13.45 -12.07
N GLY A 60 6.44 12.40 -11.29
CA GLY A 60 7.08 12.50 -9.99
C GLY A 60 8.51 13.09 -10.09
N LYS A 61 9.31 12.62 -11.06
CA LYS A 61 10.66 13.15 -11.33
C LYS A 61 10.66 14.62 -11.71
N GLU A 62 9.69 15.03 -12.54
CA GLU A 62 9.57 16.44 -12.95
C GLU A 62 9.17 17.34 -11.78
N GLN A 63 8.25 16.87 -10.94
CA GLN A 63 7.71 17.66 -9.83
C GLN A 63 8.66 17.73 -8.63
N PHE A 64 9.41 16.66 -8.36
CA PHE A 64 10.29 16.53 -7.20
C PHE A 64 11.73 16.17 -7.61
N PRO A 65 12.47 17.10 -8.21
CA PRO A 65 13.76 16.81 -8.85
C PRO A 65 14.88 16.37 -7.88
N ASN A 66 14.71 16.59 -6.58
CA ASN A 66 15.67 16.17 -5.55
C ASN A 66 15.30 14.81 -4.93
N ALA A 67 14.17 14.21 -5.32
CA ALA A 67 13.76 12.87 -4.89
C ALA A 67 14.14 11.82 -5.92
N GLU A 68 14.30 10.59 -5.47
CA GLU A 68 14.51 9.45 -6.36
C GLU A 68 13.17 8.84 -6.75
N PHE A 69 12.94 8.63 -8.06
CA PHE A 69 11.78 7.91 -8.58
C PHE A 69 12.23 6.80 -9.52
N ILE A 70 11.76 5.59 -9.29
CA ILE A 70 12.15 4.38 -10.03
C ILE A 70 10.92 3.72 -10.63
N HIS A 71 10.90 3.56 -11.96
CA HIS A 71 9.87 2.76 -12.60
C HIS A 71 10.10 1.27 -12.30
N TYR A 72 9.13 0.66 -11.65
CA TYR A 72 9.12 -0.76 -11.31
C TYR A 72 8.23 -1.50 -12.30
N ASN A 73 8.79 -1.94 -13.42
CA ASN A 73 8.04 -2.57 -14.50
C ASN A 73 7.52 -3.98 -14.13
N SER A 74 6.98 -4.14 -12.92
CA SER A 74 6.35 -5.38 -12.48
C SER A 74 4.92 -5.46 -12.99
N PHE A 75 4.50 -6.69 -13.31
CA PHE A 75 3.12 -6.96 -13.70
C PHE A 75 2.14 -6.54 -12.60
N ASN A 76 1.10 -5.84 -13.01
CA ASN A 76 -0.07 -5.55 -12.20
C ASN A 76 -1.31 -5.52 -13.11
N HIS A 77 -2.33 -6.28 -12.78
CA HIS A 77 -3.54 -6.41 -13.61
C HIS A 77 -4.20 -5.09 -13.99
N MET A 78 -4.13 -4.10 -13.11
CA MET A 78 -4.84 -2.84 -13.25
C MET A 78 -3.96 -1.73 -13.83
N TYR A 79 -2.74 -1.61 -13.32
CA TYR A 79 -1.88 -0.45 -13.57
C TYR A 79 -0.74 -0.75 -14.56
N ASN A 80 -0.33 -2.02 -14.70
CA ASN A 80 0.72 -2.42 -15.63
C ASN A 80 0.51 -3.86 -16.16
N PRO A 81 -0.51 -4.08 -17.00
CA PRO A 81 -0.85 -5.43 -17.49
C PRO A 81 0.20 -6.03 -18.44
N ASN A 82 1.14 -5.22 -18.93
CA ASN A 82 2.24 -5.64 -19.78
C ASN A 82 3.58 -5.74 -19.03
N GLY A 83 3.55 -5.61 -17.70
CA GLY A 83 4.75 -5.69 -16.86
C GLY A 83 5.30 -7.11 -16.75
N ILE A 84 6.45 -7.23 -16.12
CA ILE A 84 7.18 -8.49 -15.94
C ILE A 84 6.66 -9.17 -14.67
N GLU A 85 6.21 -10.42 -14.81
CA GLU A 85 5.80 -11.25 -13.68
C GLU A 85 7.01 -11.58 -12.80
N ASN A 86 6.79 -11.66 -11.50
CA ASN A 86 7.81 -12.06 -10.50
C ASN A 86 9.11 -11.22 -10.51
N LEU A 87 9.04 -9.99 -11.02
CA LEU A 87 10.16 -9.07 -11.00
C LEU A 87 10.48 -8.66 -9.56
N ASP A 88 11.75 -8.73 -9.16
CA ASP A 88 12.19 -8.25 -7.84
C ASP A 88 12.14 -6.72 -7.75
N ILE A 89 11.96 -6.21 -6.52
CA ILE A 89 11.96 -4.77 -6.26
C ILE A 89 13.35 -4.20 -6.60
N PRO A 90 13.46 -3.21 -7.50
CA PRO A 90 14.73 -2.76 -8.09
C PRO A 90 15.50 -1.79 -7.16
N VAL A 91 15.57 -2.11 -5.86
CA VAL A 91 16.21 -1.30 -4.83
C VAL A 91 17.07 -2.20 -3.95
N THR A 92 18.26 -1.73 -3.62
CA THR A 92 19.23 -2.49 -2.82
C THR A 92 19.60 -1.83 -1.49
N LYS A 93 19.36 -0.52 -1.34
CA LYS A 93 19.60 0.21 -0.09
C LYS A 93 18.49 -0.08 0.93
N THR A 94 18.78 0.14 2.20
CA THR A 94 17.78 0.01 3.28
C THR A 94 17.20 1.36 3.68
N TYR A 95 15.99 1.32 4.27
CA TYR A 95 15.22 2.51 4.65
C TYR A 95 14.75 2.43 6.10
N ASP A 96 14.69 3.58 6.76
CA ASP A 96 14.17 3.70 8.13
C ASP A 96 12.66 3.51 8.16
N THR A 97 11.98 3.94 7.11
CA THR A 97 10.53 3.80 6.96
C THR A 97 10.18 3.36 5.54
N ILE A 98 9.39 2.32 5.40
CA ILE A 98 8.76 1.95 4.13
C ILE A 98 7.26 2.22 4.27
N ILE A 99 6.69 2.91 3.32
CA ILE A 99 5.25 3.16 3.26
C ILE A 99 4.65 2.51 2.00
N SER A 100 3.40 2.08 2.10
CA SER A 100 2.64 1.56 0.96
C SER A 100 1.16 1.90 1.15
N TYR A 101 0.68 2.91 0.44
CA TYR A 101 -0.70 3.36 0.54
C TYR A 101 -1.53 2.81 -0.61
N SER A 102 -2.57 2.03 -0.28
CA SER A 102 -3.54 1.48 -1.25
C SER A 102 -2.93 0.59 -2.35
N VAL A 103 -1.81 -0.08 -2.11
CA VAL A 103 -1.17 -0.99 -3.08
C VAL A 103 -1.63 -2.42 -2.85
N PHE A 104 -1.50 -2.94 -1.63
CA PHE A 104 -1.85 -4.33 -1.31
C PHE A 104 -3.35 -4.61 -1.35
N THR A 105 -4.15 -3.56 -1.45
CA THR A 105 -5.57 -3.66 -1.76
C THR A 105 -5.85 -4.06 -3.22
N HIS A 106 -4.83 -4.01 -4.10
CA HIS A 106 -4.92 -4.33 -5.53
C HIS A 106 -4.02 -5.50 -5.93
N THR A 107 -3.68 -6.36 -4.98
CA THR A 107 -2.84 -7.54 -5.20
C THR A 107 -3.52 -8.82 -4.75
N SER A 108 -3.08 -9.96 -5.28
CA SER A 108 -3.38 -11.26 -4.70
C SER A 108 -2.69 -11.39 -3.33
N GLU A 109 -3.11 -12.39 -2.52
CA GLU A 109 -2.42 -12.66 -1.26
C GLU A 109 -1.01 -13.19 -1.48
N GLU A 110 -0.81 -13.98 -2.52
CA GLU A 110 0.52 -14.49 -2.88
C GLU A 110 1.46 -13.35 -3.25
N ASP A 111 1.01 -12.43 -4.11
CA ASP A 111 1.78 -11.23 -4.46
C ASP A 111 2.04 -10.35 -3.24
N PHE A 112 1.03 -10.12 -2.39
CA PHE A 112 1.17 -9.36 -1.16
C PHE A 112 2.28 -9.95 -0.28
N LEU A 113 2.23 -11.26 0.02
CA LEU A 113 3.20 -11.90 0.89
C LEU A 113 4.61 -11.90 0.28
N ASN A 114 4.73 -12.15 -1.03
CA ASN A 114 6.00 -12.09 -1.74
C ASN A 114 6.61 -10.68 -1.68
N ARG A 115 5.82 -9.64 -2.02
CA ARG A 115 6.29 -8.25 -1.97
C ARG A 115 6.65 -7.81 -0.56
N LEU A 116 5.83 -8.17 0.42
CA LEU A 116 6.12 -7.87 1.83
C LEU A 116 7.44 -8.49 2.29
N GLU A 117 7.73 -9.72 1.89
CA GLU A 117 9.01 -10.35 2.21
C GLU A 117 10.19 -9.60 1.59
N GLN A 118 10.08 -9.16 0.34
CA GLN A 118 11.09 -8.34 -0.30
C GLN A 118 11.27 -7.00 0.42
N LEU A 119 10.17 -6.30 0.75
CA LEU A 119 10.22 -5.04 1.50
C LEU A 119 10.86 -5.22 2.88
N CYS A 120 10.61 -6.33 3.57
CA CYS A 120 11.24 -6.62 4.85
C CYS A 120 12.79 -6.72 4.77
N LYS A 121 13.35 -7.10 3.62
CA LYS A 121 14.80 -7.10 3.40
C LYS A 121 15.35 -5.68 3.27
N LEU A 122 14.52 -4.73 2.81
CA LEU A 122 14.87 -3.33 2.59
C LEU A 122 14.66 -2.43 3.82
N VAL A 123 14.09 -2.95 4.90
CA VAL A 123 13.94 -2.19 6.16
C VAL A 123 15.25 -2.21 6.93
N ALA A 124 15.73 -1.03 7.34
CA ALA A 124 16.89 -0.89 8.23
C ALA A 124 16.62 -1.52 9.61
N PRO A 125 17.66 -1.94 10.38
CA PRO A 125 17.49 -2.39 11.76
C PRO A 125 16.75 -1.32 12.59
N GLY A 126 15.66 -1.72 13.27
CA GLY A 126 14.78 -0.79 14.00
C GLY A 126 13.85 0.05 13.14
N GLY A 127 13.90 -0.12 11.83
CA GLY A 127 12.97 0.50 10.89
C GLY A 127 11.61 -0.19 10.87
N LYS A 128 10.71 0.30 10.02
CA LYS A 128 9.33 -0.16 9.96
C LYS A 128 8.73 -0.12 8.56
N ILE A 129 7.69 -0.92 8.36
CA ILE A 129 6.81 -0.86 7.18
C ILE A 129 5.43 -0.42 7.64
N LEU A 130 4.85 0.54 6.95
CA LEU A 130 3.48 0.98 7.13
C LEU A 130 2.72 0.72 5.83
N PHE A 131 1.67 -0.06 5.89
CA PHE A 131 0.84 -0.27 4.71
C PHE A 131 -0.65 -0.26 5.05
N THR A 132 -1.45 0.14 4.08
CA THR A 132 -2.90 0.18 4.25
C THR A 132 -3.57 -1.07 3.70
N PHE A 133 -4.73 -1.40 4.27
CA PHE A 133 -5.57 -2.51 3.83
C PHE A 133 -7.05 -2.17 3.96
N CYS A 134 -7.88 -2.86 3.19
CA CYS A 134 -9.33 -2.80 3.30
C CYS A 134 -9.80 -3.82 4.32
N ASP A 135 -10.49 -3.33 5.36
CA ASP A 135 -11.04 -4.14 6.45
C ASP A 135 -12.54 -4.35 6.19
N PRO A 136 -13.02 -5.61 6.04
CA PRO A 136 -14.44 -5.87 5.81
C PRO A 136 -15.33 -5.48 7.00
N ASP A 137 -14.76 -5.34 8.20
CA ASP A 137 -15.49 -4.90 9.38
C ASP A 137 -15.56 -3.37 9.50
N ASN A 138 -14.90 -2.63 8.59
CA ASN A 138 -14.99 -1.17 8.53
C ASN A 138 -16.22 -0.74 7.72
N PRO A 139 -17.31 -0.25 8.35
CA PRO A 139 -18.54 0.07 7.66
C PRO A 139 -18.40 1.21 6.65
N ILE A 140 -17.41 2.09 6.82
CA ILE A 140 -17.14 3.20 5.88
C ILE A 140 -16.64 2.63 4.56
N ILE A 141 -15.70 1.69 4.60
CA ILE A 141 -15.17 1.02 3.41
C ILE A 141 -16.27 0.22 2.71
N VAL A 142 -16.98 -0.61 3.46
CA VAL A 142 -18.03 -1.46 2.91
C VAL A 142 -19.12 -0.61 2.25
N ASN A 143 -19.55 0.49 2.90
CA ASN A 143 -20.54 1.39 2.33
C ASN A 143 -20.02 2.11 1.07
N PHE A 144 -18.77 2.57 1.07
CA PHE A 144 -18.16 3.22 -0.08
C PHE A 144 -18.18 2.31 -1.33
N PHE A 145 -17.80 1.05 -1.18
CA PHE A 145 -17.76 0.11 -2.30
C PHE A 145 -19.15 -0.38 -2.71
N THR A 146 -20.08 -0.59 -1.78
CA THR A 146 -21.47 -0.94 -2.09
C THR A 146 -22.19 0.17 -2.84
N GLN A 147 -21.97 1.42 -2.49
CA GLN A 147 -22.58 2.57 -3.19
C GLN A 147 -22.04 2.72 -4.62
N LYS A 148 -20.82 2.32 -4.91
CA LYS A 148 -20.23 2.31 -6.26
C LYS A 148 -20.66 1.13 -7.13
N ARG A 149 -21.68 0.35 -6.74
CA ARG A 149 -22.21 -0.82 -7.45
C ARG A 149 -21.15 -1.91 -7.70
N ILE A 150 -20.17 -2.03 -6.85
CA ILE A 150 -19.16 -3.07 -6.94
C ILE A 150 -19.75 -4.38 -6.43
N ARG A 151 -19.71 -5.44 -7.25
CA ARG A 151 -20.17 -6.76 -6.85
C ARG A 151 -19.06 -7.48 -6.08
N MET A 152 -19.44 -8.11 -4.98
CA MET A 152 -18.55 -8.98 -4.24
C MET A 152 -18.48 -10.34 -4.92
N PHE A 153 -17.30 -10.68 -5.43
CA PHE A 153 -16.99 -12.03 -5.85
C PHE A 153 -15.91 -12.57 -4.92
N GLY A 154 -16.28 -13.44 -4.06
CA GLY A 154 -15.34 -14.14 -3.21
C GLY A 154 -15.94 -15.50 -2.83
N ARG A 155 -15.13 -16.44 -2.46
CA ARG A 155 -15.58 -17.58 -1.66
C ARG A 155 -16.00 -17.04 -0.29
N CYS A 156 -17.16 -16.40 -0.25
CA CYS A 156 -17.81 -16.04 0.99
C CYS A 156 -18.52 -17.26 1.52
N ASP A 157 -17.83 -18.13 2.20
CA ASP A 157 -18.48 -19.19 2.98
C ASP A 157 -19.17 -18.63 4.23
N ASN A 158 -19.02 -17.36 4.51
CA ASN A 158 -19.78 -16.52 5.44
C ASN A 158 -19.05 -15.15 5.55
N ILE A 159 -19.75 -14.04 5.36
CA ILE A 159 -19.17 -12.70 5.52
C ILE A 159 -18.61 -12.49 6.93
N LEU A 160 -19.17 -13.16 7.93
CA LEU A 160 -18.73 -13.10 9.33
C LEU A 160 -17.51 -13.99 9.64
N THR A 161 -17.15 -14.92 8.75
CA THR A 161 -16.04 -15.85 8.95
C THR A 161 -15.06 -15.84 7.78
N SER A 162 -15.35 -15.10 6.70
CA SER A 162 -14.47 -15.07 5.55
C SER A 162 -13.19 -14.31 5.90
N THR A 163 -12.11 -14.97 5.69
CA THR A 163 -10.77 -14.46 5.95
C THR A 163 -10.34 -13.47 4.88
N LYS A 164 -10.93 -13.57 3.69
CA LYS A 164 -10.54 -12.79 2.52
C LYS A 164 -11.75 -12.56 1.60
N LEU A 165 -11.89 -11.34 1.12
CA LEU A 165 -12.95 -10.91 0.22
C LEU A 165 -12.35 -10.16 -0.96
N TYR A 166 -12.84 -10.48 -2.16
CA TYR A 166 -12.44 -9.78 -3.38
C TYR A 166 -13.63 -9.02 -3.96
N LEU A 167 -13.42 -7.75 -4.32
CA LEU A 167 -14.39 -6.94 -5.02
C LEU A 167 -13.97 -6.73 -6.46
N VAL A 168 -14.91 -6.84 -7.37
CA VAL A 168 -14.72 -6.63 -8.80
C VAL A 168 -15.72 -5.59 -9.28
N ASP A 169 -15.32 -4.70 -10.17
CA ASP A 169 -16.20 -3.68 -10.74
C ASP A 169 -17.37 -4.33 -11.49
N ALA A 170 -18.58 -3.87 -11.18
CA ALA A 170 -19.82 -4.41 -11.76
C ALA A 170 -20.06 -4.01 -13.24
N ASP A 171 -19.38 -2.98 -13.71
CA ASP A 171 -19.54 -2.47 -15.09
C ASP A 171 -18.73 -3.28 -16.12
N ILE A 172 -17.92 -4.24 -15.67
CA ILE A 172 -17.21 -5.16 -16.56
C ILE A 172 -18.21 -6.17 -17.11
N LYS A 173 -18.59 -6.01 -18.37
CA LYS A 173 -19.58 -6.84 -19.08
C LYS A 173 -19.20 -8.31 -19.30
N SER A 174 -17.98 -8.70 -19.02
CA SER A 174 -17.53 -10.09 -19.04
C SER A 174 -17.33 -10.56 -17.60
N ILE A 175 -17.63 -11.83 -17.30
CA ILE A 175 -17.21 -12.45 -16.06
C ILE A 175 -15.70 -12.23 -15.99
N PRO A 176 -15.22 -11.41 -15.06
CA PRO A 176 -13.80 -11.15 -15.02
C PRO A 176 -13.12 -12.48 -14.76
N ASP A 177 -12.05 -12.72 -15.48
CA ASP A 177 -11.08 -13.71 -15.07
C ASP A 177 -10.83 -13.45 -13.58
N VAL A 178 -10.91 -14.51 -12.76
CA VAL A 178 -10.69 -14.43 -11.30
C VAL A 178 -9.39 -13.69 -10.93
N ASN A 179 -8.53 -13.48 -11.90
CA ASN A 179 -7.27 -12.75 -11.82
C ASN A 179 -7.41 -11.22 -11.97
N LYS A 180 -8.56 -10.69 -12.35
CA LYS A 180 -8.79 -9.22 -12.41
C LYS A 180 -9.37 -8.73 -11.09
N MET A 181 -8.63 -8.91 -10.02
CA MET A 181 -8.99 -8.40 -8.70
C MET A 181 -8.74 -6.90 -8.64
N LEU A 182 -9.81 -6.12 -8.46
CA LEU A 182 -9.70 -4.69 -8.25
C LEU A 182 -9.39 -4.37 -6.79
N ILE A 183 -10.01 -5.10 -5.82
CA ILE A 183 -9.80 -4.82 -4.40
C ILE A 183 -9.82 -6.09 -3.58
N THR A 184 -8.80 -6.24 -2.73
CA THR A 184 -8.65 -7.31 -1.74
C THR A 184 -8.95 -6.78 -0.35
N PHE A 185 -9.81 -7.50 0.39
CA PHE A 185 -10.12 -7.22 1.78
C PHE A 185 -9.48 -8.29 2.66
N TYR A 186 -8.98 -7.86 3.82
CA TYR A 186 -8.44 -8.74 4.84
C TYR A 186 -9.16 -8.53 6.16
N ASN A 187 -9.72 -9.60 6.75
CA ASN A 187 -10.13 -9.59 8.14
C ASN A 187 -8.89 -9.42 9.03
N ARG A 188 -9.01 -8.67 10.13
CA ARG A 188 -7.88 -8.33 11.02
C ARG A 188 -7.22 -9.54 11.65
N GLU A 189 -8.00 -10.50 12.11
CA GLU A 189 -7.46 -11.69 12.77
C GLU A 189 -6.75 -12.60 11.77
N TYR A 190 -7.29 -12.71 10.56
CA TYR A 190 -6.59 -13.42 9.49
C TYR A 190 -5.29 -12.70 9.11
N LEU A 191 -5.32 -11.39 8.92
CA LEU A 191 -4.14 -10.61 8.58
C LEU A 191 -3.05 -10.74 9.67
N LYS A 192 -3.42 -10.69 10.96
CA LYS A 192 -2.49 -10.97 12.06
C LYS A 192 -1.91 -12.39 11.99
N SER A 193 -2.74 -13.39 11.62
CA SER A 193 -2.28 -14.78 11.54
C SER A 193 -1.22 -14.99 10.47
N ILE A 194 -1.41 -14.44 9.27
CA ILE A 194 -0.43 -14.55 8.17
C ILE A 194 0.82 -13.69 8.40
N LEU A 195 0.72 -12.67 9.25
CA LEU A 195 1.82 -11.79 9.64
C LEU A 195 2.45 -12.15 11.00
N SER A 196 2.08 -13.30 11.59
CA SER A 196 2.45 -13.68 12.96
C SER A 196 3.96 -13.81 13.22
N LYS A 197 4.77 -13.96 12.17
CA LYS A 197 6.24 -13.96 12.27
C LYS A 197 6.87 -12.56 12.47
N TYR A 198 6.07 -11.50 12.42
CA TYR A 198 6.51 -10.11 12.58
C TYR A 198 5.91 -9.47 13.82
N ASP A 199 6.56 -8.42 14.34
CA ASP A 199 5.96 -7.53 15.35
C ASP A 199 4.98 -6.57 14.64
N VAL A 200 3.69 -6.83 14.81
CA VAL A 200 2.60 -6.20 14.04
C VAL A 200 1.62 -5.48 14.95
N SER A 201 1.28 -4.25 14.61
CA SER A 201 0.13 -3.53 15.16
C SER A 201 -0.81 -3.06 14.06
N ILE A 202 -2.12 -3.12 14.30
CA ILE A 202 -3.16 -2.68 13.36
C ILE A 202 -3.86 -1.46 13.93
N HIS A 203 -3.96 -0.42 13.13
CA HIS A 203 -4.54 0.88 13.47
C HIS A 203 -5.74 1.19 12.57
N ASN A 204 -6.75 1.83 13.15
CA ASN A 204 -7.86 2.36 12.36
C ASN A 204 -7.42 3.52 11.48
N ALA A 205 -8.15 3.73 10.39
CA ALA A 205 -7.98 4.93 9.58
C ALA A 205 -8.12 6.20 10.42
N PRO A 206 -7.29 7.23 10.21
CA PRO A 206 -7.45 8.52 10.88
C PRO A 206 -8.77 9.18 10.50
N LEU A 207 -9.54 9.64 11.49
CA LEU A 207 -10.87 10.24 11.26
C LEU A 207 -10.82 11.62 10.58
N ASP A 208 -9.70 12.31 10.68
CA ASP A 208 -9.48 13.66 10.16
C ASP A 208 -8.82 13.71 8.78
N CYS A 209 -8.59 12.54 8.17
CA CYS A 209 -8.04 12.42 6.83
C CYS A 209 -9.18 12.20 5.82
N LEU A 210 -9.47 13.21 4.99
CA LEU A 210 -10.48 13.11 3.93
C LEU A 210 -10.12 12.00 2.94
N ASN A 211 -11.10 11.15 2.61
CA ASN A 211 -10.95 10.01 1.70
C ASN A 211 -9.96 8.93 2.17
N CYS A 212 -9.50 8.97 3.41
CA CYS A 212 -8.57 8.01 3.99
C CYS A 212 -9.33 7.02 4.88
N PHE A 213 -9.96 6.03 4.31
CA PHE A 213 -10.81 5.07 5.04
C PHE A 213 -10.18 3.67 5.20
N GLN A 214 -9.01 3.43 4.64
CA GLN A 214 -8.29 2.17 4.81
C GLN A 214 -7.59 2.14 6.17
N ASN A 215 -7.60 0.98 6.82
CA ASN A 215 -6.85 0.76 8.05
C ASN A 215 -5.36 0.57 7.76
N CYS A 216 -4.50 0.75 8.76
CA CYS A 216 -3.05 0.65 8.62
C CYS A 216 -2.47 -0.49 9.45
N VAL A 217 -1.54 -1.22 8.86
CA VAL A 217 -0.61 -2.11 9.56
C VAL A 217 0.71 -1.40 9.75
N ILE A 218 1.24 -1.47 10.97
CA ILE A 218 2.63 -1.10 11.28
C ILE A 218 3.37 -2.38 11.62
N LEU A 219 4.37 -2.69 10.82
CA LEU A 219 5.26 -3.83 11.01
C LEU A 219 6.65 -3.30 11.38
N LYS A 220 7.18 -3.71 12.52
CA LYS A 220 8.51 -3.30 12.99
C LYS A 220 9.54 -4.39 12.76
N LYS A 221 10.70 -4.00 12.30
CA LYS A 221 11.87 -4.88 12.25
C LYS A 221 12.60 -4.78 13.59
N PRO A 222 12.81 -5.90 14.30
CA PRO A 222 13.52 -5.86 15.57
C PRO A 222 14.95 -5.33 15.36
N TYR A 223 15.49 -4.65 16.37
CA TYR A 223 16.90 -4.37 16.43
C TYR A 223 17.64 -5.72 16.57
N ILE A 224 18.41 -6.10 15.57
CA ILE A 224 19.31 -7.23 15.71
C ILE A 224 20.47 -6.71 16.58
N ASN A 225 20.47 -7.03 17.85
CA ASN A 225 21.70 -6.93 18.65
C ASN A 225 22.68 -7.94 18.04
N VAL A 226 23.59 -7.47 17.20
CA VAL A 226 24.77 -8.25 16.81
C VAL A 226 25.62 -8.36 18.07
N LEU A 227 25.50 -9.51 18.76
CA LEU A 227 26.39 -9.90 19.84
C LEU A 227 27.75 -10.29 19.25
#